data_4f94460dd0cc7c37b8c8bc3427b73acf
#
_entry.id   4f94460dd0cc7c37b8c8bc3427b73acf
#
_cell.length_a   1.000
_cell.length_b   1.000
_cell.length_c   1.000
_cell.angle_alpha   90.00
_cell.angle_beta   90.00
_cell.angle_gamma   90.00
#
_symmetry.space_group_name_H-M   'P 1'
#
loop_
_entity.id
_entity.type
_entity.pdbx_description
1 polymer ?
#
loop_
_entity_poly.entity_id
_entity_poly.type
_entity_poly.pdbx_seq_one_letter_code
_entity_poly.pdbx_strand_id
1 'polypeptide(L)' 'MEETWKLYRVRPRSLMSFSYPSKDRALLGAYDLDDSWREFGLYIEAPNGARIEQHEIAEWCQDRFQQLKKIETRANSPH' A
#
# COMPACT_ATOMS: atom_id res chain seq x y z
N MET A 1 -13.83 14.60 14.52
CA MET A 1 -13.14 14.81 13.23
C MET A 1 -12.65 13.49 12.72
N GLU A 2 -12.94 13.21 11.47
CA GLU A 2 -12.45 11.98 10.88
C GLU A 2 -11.02 12.18 10.40
N GLU A 3 -10.15 11.26 10.80
CA GLU A 3 -8.80 11.24 10.28
C GLU A 3 -8.83 10.65 8.88
N THR A 4 -8.20 11.33 7.95
CA THR A 4 -8.15 10.87 6.56
C THR A 4 -6.70 10.65 6.16
N TRP A 5 -6.42 9.44 5.71
CA TRP A 5 -5.13 9.05 5.14
C TRP A 5 -5.29 9.03 3.63
N LYS A 6 -4.43 9.75 2.93
CA LYS A 6 -4.52 9.87 1.47
C LYS A 6 -3.38 9.13 0.81
N LEU A 7 -3.74 8.23 -0.09
CA LEU A 7 -2.77 7.53 -0.93
C LEU A 7 -2.72 8.23 -2.28
N TYR A 8 -1.54 8.63 -2.70
CA TYR A 8 -1.32 9.27 -3.99
C TYR A 8 -0.53 8.36 -4.91
N ARG A 9 -1.00 8.25 -6.14
CA ARG A 9 -0.26 7.57 -7.20
C ARG A 9 0.10 8.63 -8.25
N VAL A 10 1.40 8.89 -8.37
CA VAL A 10 1.92 9.92 -9.28
C VAL A 10 2.42 9.25 -10.55
N ARG A 11 1.87 9.63 -11.69
CA ARG A 11 2.32 9.17 -13.00
C ARG A 11 2.56 10.39 -13.88
N PRO A 12 3.35 10.26 -14.96
CA PRO A 12 3.75 11.43 -15.78
C PRO A 12 2.60 12.32 -16.27
N ARG A 13 1.43 11.75 -16.49
CA ARG A 13 0.28 12.52 -17.01
C ARG A 13 -0.95 12.42 -16.15
N SER A 14 -0.85 11.83 -14.96
CA SER A 14 -2.01 11.71 -14.10
C SER A 14 -1.59 11.62 -12.65
N LEU A 15 -2.35 12.26 -11.79
CA LEU A 15 -2.23 12.15 -10.35
C LEU A 15 -3.54 11.58 -9.85
N MET A 16 -3.49 10.43 -9.22
CA MET A 16 -4.67 9.81 -8.62
C MET A 16 -4.52 9.82 -7.11
N SER A 17 -5.61 10.07 -6.41
CA SER A 17 -5.62 10.05 -4.97
C SER A 17 -6.80 9.23 -4.46
N PHE A 18 -6.58 8.55 -3.35
CA PHE A 18 -7.57 7.72 -2.69
C PHE A 18 -7.56 8.03 -1.20
N SER A 19 -8.74 8.09 -0.59
CA SER A 19 -8.87 8.40 0.83
C SER A 19 -9.22 7.16 1.63
N TYR A 20 -8.60 7.01 2.80
CA TYR A 20 -8.81 5.86 3.67
C TYR A 20 -8.97 6.32 5.11
N PRO A 21 -9.69 5.55 5.94
CA PRO A 21 -9.95 5.93 7.33
C PRO A 21 -8.79 5.65 8.27
N SER A 22 -7.77 4.90 7.83
CA SER A 22 -6.65 4.54 8.68
C SER A 22 -5.40 4.28 7.86
N LYS A 23 -4.25 4.25 8.55
CA LYS A 23 -2.96 3.94 7.94
C LYS A 23 -2.98 2.53 7.31
N ASP A 24 -3.50 1.57 8.05
CA ASP A 24 -3.54 0.18 7.57
C ASP A 24 -4.38 0.04 6.31
N ARG A 25 -5.51 0.75 6.26
CA ARG A 25 -6.37 0.74 5.09
C ARG A 25 -5.68 1.38 3.88
N ALA A 26 -4.95 2.47 4.11
CA ALA A 26 -4.19 3.13 3.04
C ALA A 26 -3.10 2.21 2.49
N LEU A 27 -2.39 1.50 3.37
CA LEU A 27 -1.36 0.54 2.96
C LEU A 27 -1.97 -0.64 2.20
N LEU A 28 -3.12 -1.15 2.65
CA LEU A 28 -3.84 -2.19 1.93
C LEU A 28 -4.27 -1.71 0.55
N GLY A 29 -4.72 -0.45 0.47
CA GLY A 29 -5.08 0.17 -0.81
C GLY A 29 -3.89 0.22 -1.76
N ALA A 30 -2.72 0.56 -1.25
CA ALA A 30 -1.49 0.57 -2.05
C ALA A 30 -1.14 -0.83 -2.54
N TYR A 31 -1.30 -1.83 -1.69
CA TYR A 31 -1.06 -3.22 -2.06
C TYR A 31 -2.01 -3.70 -3.16
N ASP A 32 -3.26 -3.26 -3.11
CA ASP A 32 -4.29 -3.67 -4.06
C ASP A 32 -4.22 -2.94 -5.41
N LEU A 33 -3.37 -1.91 -5.53
CA LEU A 33 -3.19 -1.19 -6.78
C LEU A 33 -2.24 -1.95 -7.72
N ASP A 34 -2.73 -2.96 -8.39
CA ASP A 34 -1.93 -3.77 -9.32
C ASP A 34 -0.51 -4.01 -8.75
N ASP A 35 0.52 -3.75 -9.54
CA ASP A 35 1.91 -3.82 -9.09
C ASP A 35 2.50 -2.44 -8.77
N SER A 36 1.64 -1.43 -8.58
CA SER A 36 2.10 -0.05 -8.39
C SER A 36 3.00 0.13 -7.18
N TRP A 37 2.85 -0.70 -6.15
CA TRP A 37 3.71 -0.62 -4.96
C TRP A 37 5.17 -1.00 -5.27
N ARG A 38 5.42 -1.64 -6.40
CA ARG A 38 6.76 -1.98 -6.88
C ARG A 38 7.35 -0.88 -7.75
N GLU A 39 6.52 0.07 -8.18
CA GLU A 39 6.93 1.18 -9.03
C GLU A 39 7.15 2.43 -8.19
N PHE A 40 7.81 3.41 -8.79
CA PHE A 40 7.97 4.71 -8.15
C PHE A 40 6.68 5.53 -8.28
N GLY A 41 6.46 6.42 -7.33
CA GLY A 41 5.38 7.37 -7.43
C GLY A 41 4.20 7.14 -6.48
N LEU A 42 4.35 6.25 -5.51
CA LEU A 42 3.35 6.11 -4.45
C LEU A 42 3.81 6.83 -3.20
N TYR A 43 2.90 7.52 -2.53
CA TYR A 43 3.14 8.00 -1.18
C TYR A 43 1.80 8.14 -0.45
N ILE A 44 1.84 8.08 0.86
CA ILE A 44 0.65 8.23 1.71
C ILE A 44 0.86 9.45 2.59
N GLU A 45 -0.14 10.31 2.67
CA GLU A 45 -0.12 11.47 3.55
C GLU A 45 -1.04 11.23 4.74
N ALA A 46 -0.47 11.34 5.93
CA ALA A 46 -1.20 11.21 7.17
C ALA A 46 -2.03 12.48 7.47
N PRO A 47 -3.03 12.37 8.35
CA PRO A 47 -3.84 13.54 8.73
C PRO A 47 -3.02 14.70 9.31
N ASN A 48 -1.89 14.42 9.93
CA ASN A 48 -1.01 15.44 10.51
C ASN A 48 0.00 16.00 9.51
N GLY A 49 -0.08 15.59 8.24
CA GLY A 49 0.83 16.05 7.21
C GLY A 49 2.09 15.22 7.03
N ALA A 50 2.34 14.24 7.89
CA ALA A 50 3.48 13.35 7.71
C ALA A 50 3.28 12.48 6.48
N ARG A 51 4.38 12.02 5.87
CA ARG A 51 4.31 11.22 4.66
C ARG A 51 4.97 9.86 4.85
N ILE A 52 4.33 8.84 4.27
CA ILE A 52 4.92 7.52 4.13
C ILE A 52 5.43 7.45 2.70
N GLU A 53 6.75 7.31 2.56
CA GLU A 53 7.37 7.34 1.24
C GLU A 53 7.30 5.98 0.54
N GLN A 54 7.61 5.98 -0.75
CA GLN A 54 7.52 4.79 -1.60
C GLN A 54 8.25 3.58 -1.02
N HIS A 55 9.44 3.76 -0.48
CA HIS A 55 10.23 2.64 0.03
C HIS A 55 9.58 1.98 1.25
N GLU A 56 8.94 2.77 2.10
CA GLU A 56 8.23 2.24 3.27
C GLU A 56 6.97 1.47 2.84
N ILE A 57 6.25 2.00 1.86
CA ILE A 57 5.08 1.33 1.29
C ILE A 57 5.50 0.00 0.67
N ALA A 58 6.59 0.02 -0.10
CA ALA A 58 7.10 -1.19 -0.76
C ALA A 58 7.51 -2.26 0.25
N GLU A 59 8.17 -1.87 1.34
CA GLU A 59 8.55 -2.80 2.41
C GLU A 59 7.32 -3.44 3.04
N TRP A 60 6.33 -2.64 3.37
CA TRP A 60 5.09 -3.14 3.98
C TRP A 60 4.37 -4.11 3.04
N CYS A 61 4.27 -3.74 1.77
CA CYS A 61 3.62 -4.56 0.76
C CYS A 61 4.37 -5.87 0.50
N GLN A 62 5.69 -5.80 0.49
CA GLN A 62 6.54 -6.97 0.29
C GLN A 62 6.37 -7.96 1.44
N ASP A 63 6.33 -7.47 2.68
CA ASP A 63 6.10 -8.33 3.85
C ASP A 63 4.74 -8.99 3.77
N ARG A 64 3.70 -8.25 3.40
CA ARG A 64 2.36 -8.80 3.26
C ARG A 64 2.30 -9.85 2.17
N PHE A 65 2.94 -9.57 1.03
CA PHE A 65 3.01 -10.52 -0.08
C PHE A 65 3.67 -11.83 0.37
N GLN A 66 4.76 -11.75 1.12
CA GLN A 66 5.46 -12.92 1.63
C GLN A 66 4.59 -13.71 2.60
N GLN A 67 3.88 -13.03 3.48
CA GLN A 67 2.98 -13.66 4.44
C GLN A 67 1.85 -14.41 3.73
N LEU A 68 1.22 -13.77 2.76
CA LEU A 68 0.14 -14.39 1.99
C LEU A 68 0.64 -15.58 1.19
N LYS A 69 1.82 -15.48 0.61
CA LYS A 69 2.44 -16.57 -0.14
C LYS A 69 2.72 -17.77 0.75
N LYS A 70 3.19 -17.55 1.98
CA LYS A 70 3.43 -18.62 2.94
C LYS A 70 2.14 -19.33 3.32
N ILE A 71 1.07 -18.57 3.52
CA ILE A 71 -0.23 -19.13 3.85
C ILE A 71 -0.76 -19.97 2.69
N GLU A 72 -0.65 -19.47 1.47
CA GLU A 72 -1.06 -20.20 0.27
C GLU A 72 -0.26 -21.49 0.12
N THR A 73 1.04 -21.43 0.30
CA THR A 73 1.91 -22.59 0.19
C THR A 73 1.53 -23.65 1.21
N ARG A 74 1.21 -23.24 2.44
CA ARG A 74 0.75 -24.17 3.48
C ARG A 74 -0.57 -24.80 3.11
N ALA A 75 -1.52 -24.01 2.63
CA ALA A 75 -2.84 -24.51 2.27
C ALA A 75 -2.78 -25.50 1.12
N ASN A 76 -1.84 -25.31 0.21
CA ASN A 76 -1.69 -26.12 -0.98
C ASN A 76 -0.64 -27.21 -0.85
N SER A 77 0.00 -27.33 0.31
CA SER A 77 1.07 -28.31 0.51
C SER A 77 0.49 -29.73 0.53
N PRO A 78 0.94 -30.60 -0.38
CA PRO A 78 0.52 -31.99 -0.35
C PRO A 78 1.21 -32.72 0.81
N HIS A 79 0.47 -33.58 1.43
CA HIS A 79 0.99 -34.40 2.52
C HIS A 79 1.10 -35.83 2.12
#